data_fad1cfcd606038e4d25e908270e4931a
#
_entry.id   fad1cfcd606038e4d25e908270e4931a
#
_cell.length_a   1.000
_cell.length_b   1.000
_cell.length_c   1.000
_cell.angle_alpha   90.00
_cell.angle_beta   90.00
_cell.angle_gamma   90.00
#
_symmetry.space_group_name_H-M   'P 1'
#
loop_
_entity.id
_entity.type
_entity.pdbx_description
1 polymer ?
#
loop_
_entity_poly.entity_id
_entity_poly.type
_entity_poly.pdbx_seq_one_letter_code
_entity_poly.pdbx_strand_id
1 'polypeptide(L)'
;MDSVTPNILSVLIWLPVVGGILILSTGGDRNAQLARKMALGFSVGTFLLSLSIYLDFDVTTSSMQFVERYEWIDAFHIQYFLGVYGISVPLIVLTAFLTVIVVIAGWEVITKRVAQYMASFMIMEGLMIGVFSSMDAILFYLFWEAMLIPMFLIIGIWGGSNRVYAAIKFFLYTLLGSLLMLVAIVYLYFSSGHTFSIESFHSAPLTYGTQVLIFLAFFAAFAVKVPMFPVHTWLPDAHVEAPTGGSVILAAITLKMGAYGFLRFSIPITPDASSELAIWVIGLSLIAVVYIALVALVQRDMKKLIAYSSISHMGFVTLGLFIFDTQGMEGAIVQMISHGFVSAALFLCRSEEHTSELQSRAYL
;
A
#
# COMPACT_ATOMS: atom_id res chain seq x y z
N MET A 1 -10.60 -5.32 -30.22
CA MET A 1 -9.60 -4.24 -30.38
C MET A 1 -8.35 -4.65 -29.64
N ASP A 2 -7.50 -5.37 -30.36
CA ASP A 2 -6.22 -5.86 -29.83
C ASP A 2 -5.19 -4.75 -29.97
N SER A 3 -5.22 -3.79 -29.09
CA SER A 3 -4.23 -2.74 -29.16
C SER A 3 -4.04 -2.06 -27.81
N VAL A 4 -3.29 -2.65 -26.95
CA VAL A 4 -2.45 -1.88 -26.02
C VAL A 4 -1.31 -2.79 -25.67
N THR A 5 -0.11 -2.27 -25.75
CA THR A 5 1.18 -2.89 -25.56
C THR A 5 1.11 -4.19 -24.75
N PRO A 6 1.46 -5.34 -25.35
CA PRO A 6 1.57 -6.57 -24.58
C PRO A 6 2.46 -6.30 -23.37
N ASN A 7 2.02 -6.71 -22.19
CA ASN A 7 2.75 -6.59 -20.94
C ASN A 7 2.84 -5.18 -20.30
N ILE A 8 1.79 -4.36 -20.41
CA ILE A 8 1.78 -3.00 -19.83
C ILE A 8 1.91 -3.02 -18.30
N LEU A 9 1.30 -3.98 -17.61
CA LEU A 9 1.39 -4.13 -16.16
C LEU A 9 2.81 -4.49 -15.73
N SER A 10 3.45 -5.41 -16.45
CA SER A 10 4.86 -5.73 -16.21
C SER A 10 5.75 -4.51 -16.40
N VAL A 11 5.53 -3.71 -17.45
CA VAL A 11 6.29 -2.48 -17.65
C VAL A 11 6.08 -1.51 -16.50
N LEU A 12 4.85 -1.31 -16.03
CA LEU A 12 4.55 -0.44 -14.89
C LEU A 12 5.21 -0.87 -13.60
N ILE A 13 5.32 -2.18 -13.35
CA ILE A 13 5.99 -2.72 -12.16
C ILE A 13 7.51 -2.58 -12.28
N TRP A 14 8.08 -3.00 -13.41
CA TRP A 14 9.52 -3.14 -13.53
C TRP A 14 10.23 -1.87 -13.98
N LEU A 15 9.56 -0.93 -14.65
CA LEU A 15 10.16 0.34 -15.06
C LEU A 15 10.71 1.14 -13.86
N PRO A 16 9.93 1.41 -12.81
CA PRO A 16 10.44 2.11 -11.64
C PRO A 16 11.46 1.27 -10.85
N VAL A 17 11.31 -0.06 -10.78
CA VAL A 17 12.30 -0.94 -10.12
C VAL A 17 13.65 -0.88 -10.82
N VAL A 18 13.67 -1.02 -12.15
CA VAL A 18 14.90 -0.89 -12.96
C VAL A 18 15.47 0.53 -12.82
N GLY A 19 14.61 1.56 -12.85
CA GLY A 19 15.00 2.94 -12.58
C GLY A 19 15.70 3.09 -11.23
N GLY A 20 15.16 2.48 -10.17
CA GLY A 20 15.78 2.45 -8.85
C GLY A 20 17.15 1.79 -8.83
N ILE A 21 17.30 0.65 -9.50
CA ILE A 21 18.60 -0.05 -9.61
C ILE A 21 19.61 0.81 -10.38
N LEU A 22 19.19 1.44 -11.47
CA LEU A 22 20.06 2.33 -12.24
C LEU A 22 20.49 3.56 -11.43
N ILE A 23 19.59 4.12 -10.62
CA ILE A 23 19.88 5.24 -9.71
C ILE A 23 20.96 4.84 -8.70
N LEU A 24 20.93 3.61 -8.14
CA LEU A 24 21.96 3.13 -7.24
C LEU A 24 23.35 3.08 -7.90
N SER A 25 23.41 2.85 -9.21
CA SER A 25 24.66 2.80 -9.97
C SER A 25 25.28 4.18 -10.27
N THR A 26 24.60 5.28 -9.97
CA THR A 26 25.06 6.66 -10.30
C THR A 26 26.27 7.15 -9.49
N GLY A 27 26.77 6.38 -8.52
CA GLY A 27 27.94 6.73 -7.73
C GLY A 27 27.68 7.54 -6.47
N GLY A 28 26.46 7.49 -5.94
CA GLY A 28 26.08 8.08 -4.65
C GLY A 28 25.95 9.62 -4.65
N ASP A 29 26.30 10.26 -3.54
CA ASP A 29 26.04 11.70 -3.32
C ASP A 29 26.86 12.62 -4.25
N ARG A 30 27.93 12.14 -4.89
CA ARG A 30 28.69 12.91 -5.90
C ARG A 30 27.82 13.30 -7.10
N ASN A 31 26.88 12.42 -7.47
CA ASN A 31 26.00 12.61 -8.61
C ASN A 31 24.52 12.77 -8.17
N ALA A 32 24.29 13.38 -7.00
CA ALA A 32 22.95 13.55 -6.43
C ALA A 32 21.94 14.19 -7.40
N GLN A 33 22.37 15.17 -8.20
CA GLN A 33 21.53 15.81 -9.22
C GLN A 33 21.11 14.85 -10.34
N LEU A 34 22.02 13.97 -10.77
CA LEU A 34 21.68 12.94 -11.76
C LEU A 34 20.68 11.95 -11.17
N ALA A 35 20.90 11.48 -9.94
CA ALA A 35 19.99 10.57 -9.24
C ALA A 35 18.57 11.16 -9.12
N ARG A 36 18.43 12.43 -8.75
CA ARG A 36 17.14 13.14 -8.67
C ARG A 36 16.46 13.24 -10.03
N LYS A 37 17.18 13.65 -11.08
CA LYS A 37 16.63 13.77 -12.44
C LYS A 37 16.18 12.42 -12.99
N MET A 38 16.95 11.35 -12.74
CA MET A 38 16.56 10.00 -13.13
C MET A 38 15.31 9.55 -12.39
N ALA A 39 15.24 9.75 -11.06
CA ALA A 39 14.05 9.42 -10.27
C ALA A 39 12.81 10.16 -10.78
N LEU A 40 12.92 11.45 -11.07
CA LEU A 40 11.83 12.22 -11.65
C LEU A 40 11.43 11.70 -13.03
N GLY A 41 12.40 11.41 -13.90
CA GLY A 41 12.12 10.87 -15.24
C GLY A 41 11.40 9.52 -15.19
N PHE A 42 11.87 8.58 -14.36
CA PHE A 42 11.22 7.27 -14.21
C PHE A 42 9.84 7.38 -13.55
N SER A 43 9.67 8.17 -12.48
CA SER A 43 8.36 8.33 -11.82
C SER A 43 7.33 9.00 -12.74
N VAL A 44 7.71 10.04 -13.48
CA VAL A 44 6.83 10.67 -14.49
C VAL A 44 6.50 9.67 -15.61
N GLY A 45 7.48 8.91 -16.09
CA GLY A 45 7.24 7.87 -17.09
C GLY A 45 6.26 6.81 -16.61
N THR A 46 6.41 6.31 -15.38
CA THR A 46 5.47 5.36 -14.76
C THR A 46 4.08 5.97 -14.60
N PHE A 47 3.99 7.24 -14.16
CA PHE A 47 2.72 7.94 -14.04
C PHE A 47 2.00 8.08 -15.39
N LEU A 48 2.69 8.50 -16.44
CA LEU A 48 2.10 8.62 -17.78
C LEU A 48 1.62 7.26 -18.32
N LEU A 49 2.39 6.18 -18.09
CA LEU A 49 1.96 4.83 -18.42
C LEU A 49 0.76 4.37 -17.60
N SER A 50 0.65 4.75 -16.33
CA SER A 50 -0.52 4.42 -15.51
C SER A 50 -1.80 5.11 -16.00
N LEU A 51 -1.67 6.32 -16.56
CA LEU A 51 -2.80 7.02 -17.19
C LEU A 51 -3.32 6.30 -18.44
N SER A 52 -2.46 5.63 -19.21
CA SER A 52 -2.94 4.86 -20.38
C SER A 52 -3.83 3.68 -19.94
N ILE A 53 -3.49 2.98 -18.84
CA ILE A 53 -4.38 1.95 -18.28
C ILE A 53 -5.73 2.57 -17.87
N TYR A 54 -5.72 3.74 -17.22
CA TYR A 54 -6.96 4.41 -16.80
C TYR A 54 -7.84 4.80 -17.99
N LEU A 55 -7.24 5.29 -19.07
CA LEU A 55 -7.97 5.74 -20.27
C LEU A 55 -8.51 4.58 -21.11
N ASP A 56 -7.77 3.45 -21.17
CA ASP A 56 -8.11 2.29 -21.97
C ASP A 56 -8.95 1.26 -21.20
N PHE A 57 -9.22 1.51 -19.88
CA PHE A 57 -10.01 0.60 -19.06
C PHE A 57 -11.49 0.66 -19.43
N ASP A 58 -12.06 -0.50 -19.79
CA ASP A 58 -13.49 -0.63 -20.10
C ASP A 58 -14.31 -0.74 -18.80
N VAL A 59 -15.03 0.32 -18.47
CA VAL A 59 -15.89 0.39 -17.27
C VAL A 59 -17.22 -0.35 -17.43
N THR A 60 -17.53 -0.85 -18.64
CA THR A 60 -18.81 -1.53 -18.92
C THR A 60 -18.77 -3.01 -18.55
N THR A 61 -17.59 -3.58 -18.33
CA THR A 61 -17.40 -4.98 -17.95
C THR A 61 -16.84 -5.13 -16.55
N SER A 62 -17.30 -6.17 -15.83
CA SER A 62 -16.73 -6.60 -14.56
C SER A 62 -15.55 -7.56 -14.70
N SER A 63 -15.18 -7.93 -15.93
CA SER A 63 -14.10 -8.86 -16.22
C SER A 63 -12.73 -8.25 -15.89
N MET A 64 -11.77 -9.12 -15.58
CA MET A 64 -10.37 -8.75 -15.43
C MET A 64 -9.81 -8.26 -16.77
N GLN A 65 -9.01 -7.19 -16.75
CA GLN A 65 -8.43 -6.57 -17.94
C GLN A 65 -6.90 -6.52 -17.85
N PHE A 66 -6.23 -6.27 -18.96
CA PHE A 66 -4.77 -6.22 -19.09
C PHE A 66 -4.08 -7.48 -18.54
N VAL A 67 -4.63 -8.64 -18.87
CA VAL A 67 -4.18 -9.93 -18.33
C VAL A 67 -2.82 -10.32 -18.91
N GLU A 68 -1.87 -10.59 -17.99
CA GLU A 68 -0.54 -11.11 -18.32
C GLU A 68 -0.33 -12.37 -17.50
N ARG A 69 -0.08 -13.51 -18.16
CA ARG A 69 0.02 -14.80 -17.47
C ARG A 69 1.16 -15.64 -18.04
N TYR A 70 2.13 -15.95 -17.20
CA TYR A 70 3.31 -16.73 -17.51
C TYR A 70 3.59 -17.75 -16.41
N GLU A 71 3.98 -18.96 -16.79
CA GLU A 71 4.48 -19.94 -15.82
C GLU A 71 5.78 -19.42 -15.22
N TRP A 72 5.91 -19.48 -13.89
CA TRP A 72 7.09 -19.00 -13.19
C TRP A 72 7.79 -20.14 -12.43
N ILE A 73 7.09 -20.83 -11.52
CA ILE A 73 7.63 -21.96 -10.77
C ILE A 73 6.69 -23.14 -10.94
N ASP A 74 6.91 -23.94 -11.98
CA ASP A 74 6.04 -25.04 -12.41
C ASP A 74 5.85 -26.09 -11.31
N ALA A 75 6.88 -26.38 -10.51
CA ALA A 75 6.84 -27.37 -9.44
C ALA A 75 5.74 -27.09 -8.38
N PHE A 76 5.35 -25.83 -8.22
CA PHE A 76 4.33 -25.39 -7.27
C PHE A 76 3.14 -24.71 -7.95
N HIS A 77 3.05 -24.73 -9.26
CA HIS A 77 2.03 -24.02 -10.04
C HIS A 77 1.92 -22.53 -9.69
N ILE A 78 3.05 -21.89 -9.35
CA ILE A 78 3.13 -20.44 -9.10
C ILE A 78 3.31 -19.75 -10.45
N GLN A 79 2.45 -18.77 -10.72
CA GLN A 79 2.42 -18.06 -11.98
C GLN A 79 2.76 -16.57 -11.79
N TYR A 80 3.47 -16.03 -12.75
CA TYR A 80 3.53 -14.58 -12.90
C TYR A 80 2.22 -14.16 -13.59
N PHE A 81 1.20 -13.95 -12.76
CA PHE A 81 -0.14 -13.68 -13.21
C PHE A 81 -0.59 -12.31 -12.73
N LEU A 82 -0.70 -11.39 -13.67
CA LEU A 82 -1.14 -10.02 -13.47
C LEU A 82 -2.48 -9.77 -14.16
N GLY A 83 -3.26 -8.87 -13.60
CA GLY A 83 -4.50 -8.39 -14.14
C GLY A 83 -5.08 -7.29 -13.26
N VAL A 84 -5.97 -6.49 -13.77
CA VAL A 84 -6.59 -5.41 -13.01
C VAL A 84 -8.11 -5.44 -13.12
N TYR A 85 -8.74 -5.06 -12.02
CA TYR A 85 -10.16 -4.74 -11.93
C TYR A 85 -10.34 -3.25 -11.70
N GLY A 86 -11.56 -2.75 -11.83
CA GLY A 86 -11.86 -1.32 -11.64
C GLY A 86 -11.36 -0.71 -10.32
N ILE A 87 -11.26 -1.51 -9.26
CA ILE A 87 -10.72 -1.05 -7.96
C ILE A 87 -9.19 -0.85 -8.00
N SER A 88 -8.48 -1.66 -8.79
CA SER A 88 -7.00 -1.60 -8.87
C SER A 88 -6.51 -0.36 -9.61
N VAL A 89 -7.17 0.01 -10.69
CA VAL A 89 -6.73 1.08 -11.61
C VAL A 89 -6.51 2.42 -10.91
N PRO A 90 -7.48 2.98 -10.15
CA PRO A 90 -7.28 4.25 -9.48
C PRO A 90 -6.19 4.20 -8.38
N LEU A 91 -5.98 3.03 -7.75
CA LEU A 91 -4.91 2.86 -6.75
C LEU A 91 -3.53 2.80 -7.41
N ILE A 92 -3.40 2.21 -8.59
CA ILE A 92 -2.17 2.22 -9.39
C ILE A 92 -1.84 3.64 -9.84
N VAL A 93 -2.81 4.38 -10.38
CA VAL A 93 -2.62 5.77 -10.80
C VAL A 93 -2.26 6.67 -9.61
N LEU A 94 -2.93 6.50 -8.47
CA LEU A 94 -2.63 7.24 -7.24
C LEU A 94 -1.21 6.94 -6.76
N THR A 95 -0.76 5.68 -6.82
CA THR A 95 0.59 5.29 -6.44
C THR A 95 1.63 5.99 -7.30
N ALA A 96 1.48 5.94 -8.62
CA ALA A 96 2.40 6.56 -9.55
C ALA A 96 2.42 8.08 -9.41
N PHE A 97 1.25 8.72 -9.30
CA PHE A 97 1.13 10.16 -9.07
C PHE A 97 1.85 10.62 -7.80
N LEU A 98 1.59 9.95 -6.68
CA LEU A 98 2.18 10.34 -5.39
C LEU A 98 3.68 10.09 -5.34
N THR A 99 4.20 9.12 -6.08
CA THR A 99 5.65 8.92 -6.17
C THR A 99 6.33 10.10 -6.87
N VAL A 100 5.74 10.66 -7.93
CA VAL A 100 6.25 11.92 -8.55
C VAL A 100 6.30 13.03 -7.51
N ILE A 101 5.23 13.23 -6.74
CA ILE A 101 5.17 14.27 -5.69
C ILE A 101 6.24 14.05 -4.63
N VAL A 102 6.45 12.80 -4.17
CA VAL A 102 7.46 12.48 -3.16
C VAL A 102 8.89 12.70 -3.66
N VAL A 103 9.17 12.38 -4.91
CA VAL A 103 10.47 12.68 -5.54
C VAL A 103 10.73 14.18 -5.56
N ILE A 104 9.73 15.00 -5.93
CA ILE A 104 9.82 16.45 -5.91
C ILE A 104 10.00 16.98 -4.48
N ALA A 105 9.19 16.53 -3.53
CA ALA A 105 9.26 16.94 -2.13
C ALA A 105 10.60 16.59 -1.45
N GLY A 106 11.23 15.49 -1.88
CA GLY A 106 12.57 15.09 -1.39
C GLY A 106 13.74 15.81 -2.06
N TRP A 107 13.48 16.68 -3.07
CA TRP A 107 14.53 17.24 -3.93
C TRP A 107 15.60 18.04 -3.18
N GLU A 108 15.21 18.92 -2.28
CA GLU A 108 16.11 19.77 -1.51
C GLU A 108 16.32 19.26 -0.08
N VAL A 109 15.29 18.67 0.50
CA VAL A 109 15.29 18.23 1.90
C VAL A 109 16.29 17.08 2.15
N ILE A 110 16.45 16.19 1.18
CA ILE A 110 17.35 15.05 1.30
C ILE A 110 18.73 15.41 0.73
N THR A 111 19.70 15.54 1.62
CA THR A 111 21.07 15.94 1.28
C THR A 111 22.11 14.82 1.43
N LYS A 112 21.76 13.74 2.14
CA LYS A 112 22.66 12.59 2.39
C LYS A 112 22.05 11.32 1.82
N ARG A 113 22.90 10.51 1.18
CA ARG A 113 22.51 9.22 0.57
C ARG A 113 21.34 9.38 -0.41
N VAL A 114 21.40 10.46 -1.23
CA VAL A 114 20.31 10.84 -2.13
C VAL A 114 19.94 9.73 -3.11
N ALA A 115 20.94 9.08 -3.70
CA ALA A 115 20.70 8.00 -4.67
C ALA A 115 19.93 6.83 -4.01
N GLN A 116 20.32 6.43 -2.78
CA GLN A 116 19.62 5.35 -2.07
C GLN A 116 18.19 5.73 -1.69
N TYR A 117 17.95 6.99 -1.29
CA TYR A 117 16.62 7.49 -0.98
C TYR A 117 15.70 7.43 -2.21
N MET A 118 16.13 8.02 -3.31
CA MET A 118 15.37 8.04 -4.56
C MET A 118 15.13 6.62 -5.09
N ALA A 119 16.14 5.77 -5.07
CA ALA A 119 16.03 4.37 -5.47
C ALA A 119 15.04 3.58 -4.61
N SER A 120 15.01 3.82 -3.30
CA SER A 120 14.06 3.13 -2.40
C SER A 120 12.61 3.46 -2.76
N PHE A 121 12.30 4.71 -3.12
CA PHE A 121 10.95 5.08 -3.57
C PHE A 121 10.61 4.49 -4.93
N MET A 122 11.55 4.46 -5.88
CA MET A 122 11.32 3.86 -7.19
C MET A 122 11.04 2.35 -7.08
N ILE A 123 11.86 1.63 -6.31
CA ILE A 123 11.66 0.19 -6.08
C ILE A 123 10.30 -0.03 -5.38
N MET A 124 10.00 0.75 -4.34
CA MET A 124 8.75 0.64 -3.61
C MET A 124 7.52 0.92 -4.48
N GLU A 125 7.59 1.88 -5.40
CA GLU A 125 6.53 2.18 -6.36
C GLU A 125 6.15 0.95 -7.18
N GLY A 126 7.14 0.31 -7.80
CA GLY A 126 6.89 -0.90 -8.59
C GLY A 126 6.31 -2.04 -7.76
N LEU A 127 6.82 -2.25 -6.53
CA LEU A 127 6.30 -3.29 -5.63
C LEU A 127 4.85 -3.02 -5.21
N MET A 128 4.47 -1.76 -4.93
CA MET A 128 3.09 -1.39 -4.61
C MET A 128 2.15 -1.57 -5.81
N ILE A 129 2.57 -1.21 -7.01
CA ILE A 129 1.82 -1.47 -8.24
C ILE A 129 1.65 -2.98 -8.42
N GLY A 130 2.70 -3.78 -8.14
CA GLY A 130 2.66 -5.23 -8.15
C GLY A 130 1.59 -5.81 -7.22
N VAL A 131 1.42 -5.26 -6.01
CA VAL A 131 0.36 -5.69 -5.08
C VAL A 131 -1.03 -5.47 -5.67
N PHE A 132 -1.28 -4.31 -6.30
CA PHE A 132 -2.61 -4.00 -6.85
C PHE A 132 -2.93 -4.71 -8.16
N SER A 133 -1.94 -5.32 -8.81
CA SER A 133 -2.10 -6.02 -10.10
C SER A 133 -1.89 -7.53 -10.02
N SER A 134 -1.44 -8.10 -8.91
CA SER A 134 -1.23 -9.53 -8.78
C SER A 134 -2.53 -10.33 -8.69
N MET A 135 -2.64 -11.38 -9.50
CA MET A 135 -3.75 -12.34 -9.52
C MET A 135 -3.33 -13.74 -9.03
N ASP A 136 -2.05 -13.98 -8.81
CA ASP A 136 -1.51 -15.12 -8.08
C ASP A 136 -1.24 -14.70 -6.62
N ALA A 137 -1.69 -15.50 -5.67
CA ALA A 137 -1.62 -15.16 -4.24
C ALA A 137 -0.19 -15.17 -3.68
N ILE A 138 0.71 -16.01 -4.22
CA ILE A 138 2.13 -15.98 -3.84
C ILE A 138 2.83 -14.76 -4.44
N LEU A 139 2.51 -14.40 -5.68
CA LEU A 139 3.03 -13.19 -6.30
C LEU A 139 2.56 -11.94 -5.54
N PHE A 140 1.28 -11.90 -5.14
CA PHE A 140 0.72 -10.85 -4.26
C PHE A 140 1.50 -10.78 -2.94
N TYR A 141 1.69 -11.92 -2.27
CA TYR A 141 2.41 -12.00 -1.00
C TYR A 141 3.86 -11.53 -1.13
N LEU A 142 4.53 -11.92 -2.22
CA LEU A 142 5.90 -11.50 -2.50
C LEU A 142 6.03 -9.98 -2.63
N PHE A 143 5.16 -9.35 -3.42
CA PHE A 143 5.17 -7.88 -3.56
C PHE A 143 4.78 -7.19 -2.25
N TRP A 144 3.83 -7.74 -1.51
CA TRP A 144 3.40 -7.25 -0.19
C TRP A 144 4.54 -7.22 0.84
N GLU A 145 5.33 -8.29 0.92
CA GLU A 145 6.47 -8.37 1.83
C GLU A 145 7.67 -7.57 1.32
N ALA A 146 7.98 -7.66 0.05
CA ALA A 146 9.14 -7.00 -0.52
C ALA A 146 9.10 -5.47 -0.33
N MET A 147 7.91 -4.85 -0.39
CA MET A 147 7.77 -3.40 -0.17
C MET A 147 8.10 -2.95 1.27
N LEU A 148 8.10 -3.87 2.25
CA LEU A 148 8.48 -3.53 3.62
C LEU A 148 9.96 -3.15 3.72
N ILE A 149 10.81 -3.74 2.87
CA ILE A 149 12.27 -3.50 2.89
C ILE A 149 12.60 -2.05 2.55
N PRO A 150 12.17 -1.47 1.40
CA PRO A 150 12.41 -0.06 1.12
C PRO A 150 11.84 0.87 2.19
N MET A 151 10.62 0.61 2.70
CA MET A 151 10.01 1.44 3.73
C MET A 151 10.79 1.37 5.05
N PHE A 152 11.23 0.19 5.46
CA PHE A 152 12.10 0.01 6.64
C PHE A 152 13.40 0.81 6.50
N LEU A 153 14.03 0.80 5.33
CA LEU A 153 15.24 1.58 5.03
C LEU A 153 14.95 3.09 5.06
N ILE A 154 13.84 3.53 4.46
CA ILE A 154 13.44 4.95 4.45
C ILE A 154 13.27 5.46 5.89
N ILE A 155 12.54 4.75 6.73
CA ILE A 155 12.35 5.15 8.14
C ILE A 155 13.67 5.05 8.92
N GLY A 156 14.39 3.94 8.77
CA GLY A 156 15.58 3.64 9.58
C GLY A 156 16.81 4.49 9.27
N ILE A 157 16.96 4.99 8.04
CA ILE A 157 18.12 5.77 7.61
C ILE A 157 17.85 7.27 7.67
N TRP A 158 16.73 7.74 7.13
CA TRP A 158 16.40 9.17 7.00
C TRP A 158 15.38 9.66 8.05
N GLY A 159 14.97 8.80 8.96
CA GLY A 159 14.06 9.13 10.04
C GLY A 159 14.68 9.98 11.15
N GLY A 160 13.85 10.37 12.13
CA GLY A 160 14.19 11.19 13.28
C GLY A 160 15.04 10.47 14.33
N SER A 161 14.95 10.95 15.57
CA SER A 161 15.80 10.48 16.69
C SER A 161 15.53 9.03 17.08
N ASN A 162 14.27 8.58 17.06
CA ASN A 162 13.85 7.24 17.46
C ASN A 162 13.58 6.32 16.25
N ARG A 163 14.14 6.66 15.09
CA ARG A 163 13.90 5.97 13.80
C ARG A 163 14.10 4.45 13.84
N VAL A 164 15.10 3.97 14.60
CA VAL A 164 15.38 2.53 14.68
C VAL A 164 14.24 1.79 15.36
N TYR A 165 13.77 2.32 16.50
CA TYR A 165 12.60 1.76 17.18
C TYR A 165 11.36 1.75 16.30
N ALA A 166 11.06 2.87 15.65
CA ALA A 166 9.90 3.01 14.77
C ALA A 166 9.98 2.07 13.57
N ALA A 167 11.15 1.94 12.92
CA ALA A 167 11.36 1.04 11.80
C ALA A 167 11.19 -0.44 12.21
N ILE A 168 11.78 -0.85 13.33
CA ILE A 168 11.64 -2.23 13.83
C ILE A 168 10.19 -2.50 14.22
N LYS A 169 9.51 -1.58 14.91
CA LYS A 169 8.10 -1.74 15.30
C LYS A 169 7.21 -1.87 14.08
N PHE A 170 7.36 -1.00 13.08
CA PHE A 170 6.66 -1.09 11.81
C PHE A 170 6.85 -2.46 11.14
N PHE A 171 8.13 -2.88 11.00
CA PHE A 171 8.47 -4.13 10.33
C PHE A 171 7.91 -5.36 11.06
N LEU A 172 8.09 -5.44 12.39
CA LEU A 172 7.62 -6.60 13.17
C LEU A 172 6.09 -6.69 13.21
N TYR A 173 5.37 -5.57 13.35
CA TYR A 173 3.91 -5.57 13.32
C TYR A 173 3.38 -6.09 11.99
N THR A 174 3.90 -5.56 10.89
CA THR A 174 3.43 -5.92 9.54
C THR A 174 3.82 -7.35 9.17
N LEU A 175 5.06 -7.76 9.46
CA LEU A 175 5.52 -9.13 9.20
C LEU A 175 4.74 -10.17 9.99
N LEU A 176 4.51 -9.93 11.30
CA LEU A 176 3.78 -10.91 12.14
C LEU A 176 2.36 -11.12 11.64
N GLY A 177 1.66 -10.05 11.24
CA GLY A 177 0.33 -10.17 10.65
C GLY A 177 0.33 -10.97 9.35
N SER A 178 1.26 -10.67 8.45
CA SER A 178 1.33 -11.28 7.12
C SER A 178 1.81 -12.74 7.11
N LEU A 179 2.53 -13.20 8.13
CA LEU A 179 2.86 -14.61 8.27
C LEU A 179 1.61 -15.50 8.41
N LEU A 180 0.57 -15.01 9.10
CA LEU A 180 -0.71 -15.73 9.20
C LEU A 180 -1.41 -15.77 7.83
N MET A 181 -1.35 -14.70 7.06
CA MET A 181 -1.85 -14.67 5.68
C MET A 181 -1.14 -15.72 4.80
N LEU A 182 0.18 -15.88 4.93
CA LEU A 182 0.92 -16.91 4.18
C LEU A 182 0.41 -18.32 4.52
N VAL A 183 0.17 -18.60 5.79
CA VAL A 183 -0.39 -19.89 6.22
C VAL A 183 -1.75 -20.13 5.58
N ALA A 184 -2.62 -19.12 5.54
CA ALA A 184 -3.91 -19.20 4.87
C ALA A 184 -3.78 -19.43 3.36
N ILE A 185 -2.87 -18.74 2.68
CA ILE A 185 -2.60 -18.93 1.25
C ILE A 185 -2.13 -20.36 0.95
N VAL A 186 -1.21 -20.89 1.75
CA VAL A 186 -0.74 -22.29 1.60
C VAL A 186 -1.88 -23.29 1.83
N TYR A 187 -2.72 -23.08 2.82
CA TYR A 187 -3.90 -23.92 3.04
C TYR A 187 -4.86 -23.88 1.84
N LEU A 188 -5.14 -22.70 1.32
CA LEU A 188 -6.01 -22.49 0.16
C LEU A 188 -5.47 -23.19 -1.10
N TYR A 189 -4.17 -23.22 -1.30
CA TYR A 189 -3.54 -23.97 -2.39
C TYR A 189 -3.96 -25.43 -2.41
N PHE A 190 -3.93 -26.11 -1.26
CA PHE A 190 -4.35 -27.50 -1.18
C PHE A 190 -5.87 -27.68 -1.33
N SER A 191 -6.66 -26.68 -0.98
CA SER A 191 -8.13 -26.74 -1.04
C SER A 191 -8.70 -26.33 -2.42
N SER A 192 -7.93 -25.64 -3.25
CA SER A 192 -8.36 -25.10 -4.56
C SER A 192 -7.78 -25.85 -5.77
N GLY A 193 -7.39 -27.13 -5.59
CA GLY A 193 -6.87 -27.94 -6.70
C GLY A 193 -5.40 -27.64 -7.05
N HIS A 194 -4.59 -27.30 -6.06
CA HIS A 194 -3.15 -27.03 -6.20
C HIS A 194 -2.83 -25.84 -7.13
N THR A 195 -3.57 -24.75 -6.98
CA THR A 195 -3.30 -23.48 -7.69
C THR A 195 -3.26 -22.32 -6.72
N PHE A 196 -2.46 -21.28 -7.02
CA PHE A 196 -2.41 -20.03 -6.28
C PHE A 196 -3.22 -18.91 -6.91
N SER A 197 -4.02 -19.20 -7.96
CA SER A 197 -4.92 -18.21 -8.55
C SER A 197 -5.93 -17.71 -7.53
N ILE A 198 -6.00 -16.40 -7.33
CA ILE A 198 -6.95 -15.77 -6.39
C ILE A 198 -8.40 -16.08 -6.79
N GLU A 199 -8.70 -16.13 -8.10
CA GLU A 199 -10.03 -16.49 -8.59
C GLU A 199 -10.44 -17.93 -8.22
N SER A 200 -9.46 -18.85 -8.25
CA SER A 200 -9.71 -20.24 -7.83
C SER A 200 -9.98 -20.33 -6.33
N PHE A 201 -9.40 -19.46 -5.52
CA PHE A 201 -9.68 -19.39 -4.08
C PHE A 201 -11.12 -18.97 -3.79
N HIS A 202 -11.73 -18.12 -4.62
CA HIS A 202 -13.13 -17.71 -4.46
C HIS A 202 -14.12 -18.87 -4.60
N SER A 203 -13.74 -19.91 -5.32
CA SER A 203 -14.57 -21.11 -5.53
C SER A 203 -14.14 -22.33 -4.70
N ALA A 204 -13.17 -22.18 -3.79
CA ALA A 204 -12.69 -23.27 -2.94
C ALA A 204 -13.79 -23.79 -2.02
N PRO A 205 -13.98 -25.13 -1.92
CA PRO A 205 -15.02 -25.72 -1.07
C PRO A 205 -14.60 -25.69 0.41
N LEU A 206 -14.86 -24.57 1.08
CA LEU A 206 -14.47 -24.36 2.48
C LEU A 206 -15.66 -24.60 3.42
N THR A 207 -15.45 -25.41 4.48
CA THR A 207 -16.41 -25.49 5.57
C THR A 207 -16.43 -24.17 6.35
N TYR A 208 -17.54 -23.87 7.03
CA TYR A 208 -17.69 -22.66 7.84
C TYR A 208 -16.53 -22.49 8.85
N GLY A 209 -16.17 -23.53 9.60
CA GLY A 209 -15.06 -23.48 10.56
C GLY A 209 -13.71 -23.13 9.90
N THR A 210 -13.49 -23.66 8.69
CA THR A 210 -12.29 -23.31 7.89
C THR A 210 -12.33 -21.87 7.40
N GLN A 211 -13.50 -21.39 6.94
CA GLN A 211 -13.66 -19.98 6.55
C GLN A 211 -13.33 -19.05 7.72
N VAL A 212 -13.76 -19.35 8.94
CA VAL A 212 -13.46 -18.55 10.14
C VAL A 212 -11.94 -18.47 10.38
N LEU A 213 -11.23 -19.59 10.31
CA LEU A 213 -9.77 -19.60 10.51
C LEU A 213 -9.02 -18.80 9.42
N ILE A 214 -9.41 -18.98 8.15
CA ILE A 214 -8.84 -18.26 7.02
C ILE A 214 -9.15 -16.75 7.13
N PHE A 215 -10.41 -16.41 7.47
CA PHE A 215 -10.81 -15.03 7.71
C PHE A 215 -9.94 -14.36 8.78
N LEU A 216 -9.75 -15.01 9.93
CA LEU A 216 -8.95 -14.48 11.02
C LEU A 216 -7.47 -14.33 10.64
N ALA A 217 -6.93 -15.24 9.83
CA ALA A 217 -5.56 -15.13 9.33
C ALA A 217 -5.38 -13.94 8.36
N PHE A 218 -6.29 -13.77 7.41
CA PHE A 218 -6.30 -12.61 6.53
C PHE A 218 -6.61 -11.32 7.28
N PHE A 219 -7.56 -11.36 8.22
CA PHE A 219 -7.91 -10.22 9.07
C PHE A 219 -6.69 -9.72 9.85
N ALA A 220 -5.88 -10.61 10.43
CA ALA A 220 -4.68 -10.22 11.14
C ALA A 220 -3.71 -9.42 10.25
N ALA A 221 -3.47 -9.88 9.02
CA ALA A 221 -2.59 -9.18 8.07
C ALA A 221 -3.16 -7.81 7.66
N PHE A 222 -4.42 -7.80 7.26
CA PHE A 222 -5.04 -6.61 6.70
C PHE A 222 -5.40 -5.58 7.77
N ALA A 223 -5.84 -6.02 8.96
CA ALA A 223 -6.12 -5.13 10.09
C ALA A 223 -4.86 -4.41 10.60
N VAL A 224 -3.71 -5.09 10.63
CA VAL A 224 -2.43 -4.45 10.94
C VAL A 224 -2.09 -3.40 9.88
N LYS A 225 -2.30 -3.70 8.60
CA LYS A 225 -1.91 -2.81 7.49
C LYS A 225 -2.84 -1.61 7.35
N VAL A 226 -4.16 -1.75 7.58
CA VAL A 226 -5.20 -0.67 7.49
C VAL A 226 -5.05 0.43 8.54
N PRO A 227 -4.46 0.41 9.56
CA PRO A 227 -4.30 -0.03 10.90
C PRO A 227 -5.60 0.05 11.75
N MET A 228 -6.24 -1.06 11.91
CA MET A 228 -7.47 -1.14 12.71
C MET A 228 -7.17 -1.10 14.22
N PHE A 229 -8.13 -0.60 15.00
CA PHE A 229 -8.06 -0.78 16.45
C PHE A 229 -8.19 -2.30 16.79
N PRO A 230 -7.39 -2.86 17.72
CA PRO A 230 -6.35 -2.24 18.55
C PRO A 230 -4.92 -2.32 17.97
N VAL A 231 -4.72 -2.88 16.77
CA VAL A 231 -3.39 -3.15 16.18
C VAL A 231 -2.77 -1.96 15.42
N HIS A 232 -3.19 -0.74 15.73
CA HIS A 232 -2.84 0.51 15.04
C HIS A 232 -1.61 1.23 15.58
N THR A 233 -1.09 0.83 16.76
CA THR A 233 -0.12 1.63 17.53
C THR A 233 1.25 1.81 16.88
N TRP A 234 1.55 1.04 15.85
CA TRP A 234 2.78 1.19 15.07
C TRP A 234 2.77 2.41 14.15
N LEU A 235 1.57 2.81 13.67
CA LEU A 235 1.43 3.84 12.64
C LEU A 235 1.85 5.24 13.13
N PRO A 236 1.38 5.75 14.29
CA PRO A 236 1.82 7.05 14.79
C PRO A 236 3.34 7.13 15.00
N ASP A 237 3.95 6.07 15.52
CA ASP A 237 5.40 6.04 15.75
C ASP A 237 6.17 6.05 14.43
N ALA A 238 5.71 5.27 13.44
CA ALA A 238 6.29 5.25 12.11
C ALA A 238 6.21 6.63 11.41
N HIS A 239 5.05 7.30 11.49
CA HIS A 239 4.85 8.62 10.86
C HIS A 239 5.66 9.74 11.51
N VAL A 240 5.77 9.73 12.84
CA VAL A 240 6.55 10.75 13.55
C VAL A 240 8.01 10.71 13.12
N GLU A 241 8.55 9.50 13.03
CA GLU A 241 9.96 9.31 12.73
C GLU A 241 10.26 9.35 11.22
N ALA A 242 9.35 8.90 10.36
CA ALA A 242 9.60 8.85 8.92
C ALA A 242 9.89 10.25 8.33
N PRO A 243 10.78 10.33 7.32
CA PRO A 243 10.89 11.54 6.52
C PRO A 243 9.57 11.82 5.81
N THR A 244 9.33 13.07 5.40
CA THR A 244 8.04 13.49 4.82
C THR A 244 7.57 12.60 3.69
N GLY A 245 8.43 12.27 2.72
CA GLY A 245 8.07 11.37 1.63
C GLY A 245 7.67 9.97 2.10
N GLY A 246 8.35 9.44 3.14
CA GLY A 246 7.98 8.18 3.78
C GLY A 246 6.59 8.23 4.40
N SER A 247 6.26 9.30 5.12
CA SER A 247 4.93 9.51 5.70
C SER A 247 3.85 9.65 4.62
N VAL A 248 4.14 10.35 3.52
CA VAL A 248 3.20 10.50 2.38
C VAL A 248 2.82 9.13 1.81
N ILE A 249 3.79 8.31 1.43
CA ILE A 249 3.51 7.00 0.83
C ILE A 249 2.87 6.06 1.85
N LEU A 250 3.34 6.07 3.10
CA LEU A 250 2.80 5.24 4.16
C LEU A 250 1.31 5.52 4.39
N ALA A 251 0.91 6.80 4.50
CA ALA A 251 -0.49 7.17 4.70
C ALA A 251 -1.35 7.01 3.45
N ALA A 252 -0.83 7.42 2.30
CA ALA A 252 -1.63 7.53 1.09
C ALA A 252 -1.84 6.20 0.36
N ILE A 253 -0.86 5.29 0.38
CA ILE A 253 -0.90 4.06 -0.42
C ILE A 253 -0.91 2.81 0.46
N THR A 254 0.04 2.68 1.41
CA THR A 254 0.22 1.39 2.09
C THR A 254 -0.97 0.98 2.95
N LEU A 255 -1.72 1.94 3.51
CA LEU A 255 -2.95 1.64 4.25
C LEU A 255 -4.04 1.07 3.34
N LYS A 256 -4.12 1.54 2.09
CA LYS A 256 -5.11 1.08 1.10
C LYS A 256 -4.84 -0.35 0.62
N MET A 257 -3.60 -0.82 0.68
CA MET A 257 -3.28 -2.21 0.39
C MET A 257 -4.02 -3.16 1.34
N GLY A 258 -4.13 -2.83 2.63
CA GLY A 258 -4.90 -3.62 3.59
C GLY A 258 -6.39 -3.67 3.26
N ALA A 259 -7.00 -2.53 2.93
CA ALA A 259 -8.40 -2.47 2.50
C ALA A 259 -8.63 -3.22 1.17
N TYR A 260 -7.68 -3.09 0.22
CA TYR A 260 -7.67 -3.89 -1.01
C TYR A 260 -7.59 -5.40 -0.71
N GLY A 261 -6.80 -5.79 0.30
CA GLY A 261 -6.74 -7.18 0.76
C GLY A 261 -8.08 -7.69 1.28
N PHE A 262 -8.82 -6.91 2.07
CA PHE A 262 -10.18 -7.28 2.49
C PHE A 262 -11.10 -7.51 1.29
N LEU A 263 -11.06 -6.63 0.30
CA LEU A 263 -11.89 -6.71 -0.91
C LEU A 263 -11.55 -7.91 -1.81
N ARG A 264 -10.27 -8.26 -1.92
CA ARG A 264 -9.81 -9.30 -2.86
C ARG A 264 -9.69 -10.69 -2.26
N PHE A 265 -9.45 -10.77 -0.94
CA PHE A 265 -9.23 -12.04 -0.24
C PHE A 265 -10.32 -12.33 0.79
N SER A 266 -10.43 -11.54 1.87
CA SER A 266 -11.29 -11.90 3.00
C SER A 266 -12.74 -12.06 2.58
N ILE A 267 -13.32 -11.04 1.97
CA ILE A 267 -14.76 -11.01 1.65
C ILE A 267 -15.13 -12.09 0.63
N PRO A 268 -14.45 -12.24 -0.53
CA PRO A 268 -14.86 -13.20 -1.54
C PRO A 268 -14.45 -14.65 -1.24
N ILE A 269 -13.36 -14.89 -0.49
CA ILE A 269 -12.90 -16.26 -0.17
C ILE A 269 -13.68 -16.85 1.02
N THR A 270 -14.07 -16.02 1.99
CA THR A 270 -14.74 -16.46 3.21
C THR A 270 -16.07 -15.71 3.43
N PRO A 271 -17.05 -15.81 2.50
CA PRO A 271 -18.25 -15.00 2.53
C PRO A 271 -19.10 -15.22 3.79
N ASP A 272 -19.29 -16.46 4.23
CA ASP A 272 -20.09 -16.79 5.40
C ASP A 272 -19.43 -16.27 6.69
N ALA A 273 -18.14 -16.52 6.87
CA ALA A 273 -17.37 -16.01 8.01
C ALA A 273 -17.29 -14.49 8.00
N SER A 274 -17.10 -13.87 6.84
CA SER A 274 -17.07 -12.42 6.69
C SER A 274 -18.37 -11.76 7.10
N SER A 275 -19.52 -12.37 6.74
CA SER A 275 -20.86 -11.88 7.10
C SER A 275 -21.12 -12.04 8.60
N GLU A 276 -20.80 -13.18 9.20
CA GLU A 276 -21.07 -13.43 10.63
C GLU A 276 -20.13 -12.63 11.54
N LEU A 277 -18.86 -12.49 11.16
CA LEU A 277 -17.88 -11.70 11.93
C LEU A 277 -17.94 -10.22 11.65
N ALA A 278 -18.77 -9.76 10.69
CA ALA A 278 -18.91 -8.35 10.33
C ALA A 278 -19.24 -7.47 11.53
N ILE A 279 -20.10 -7.95 12.45
CA ILE A 279 -20.48 -7.18 13.65
C ILE A 279 -19.26 -6.79 14.50
N TRP A 280 -18.28 -7.67 14.62
CA TRP A 280 -17.04 -7.38 15.34
C TRP A 280 -16.15 -6.38 14.59
N VAL A 281 -16.03 -6.53 13.27
CA VAL A 281 -15.25 -5.62 12.42
C VAL A 281 -15.88 -4.23 12.43
N ILE A 282 -17.21 -4.14 12.33
CA ILE A 282 -17.97 -2.88 12.44
C ILE A 282 -17.75 -2.23 13.81
N GLY A 283 -17.83 -3.01 14.90
CA GLY A 283 -17.56 -2.52 16.25
C GLY A 283 -16.16 -1.92 16.40
N LEU A 284 -15.12 -2.61 15.93
CA LEU A 284 -13.74 -2.13 15.94
C LEU A 284 -13.56 -0.89 15.05
N SER A 285 -14.26 -0.84 13.92
CA SER A 285 -14.25 0.32 13.02
C SER A 285 -14.89 1.55 13.65
N LEU A 286 -16.02 1.40 14.37
CA LEU A 286 -16.68 2.48 15.11
C LEU A 286 -15.79 2.99 16.26
N ILE A 287 -15.08 2.10 16.95
CA ILE A 287 -14.08 2.51 17.95
C ILE A 287 -12.99 3.36 17.28
N ALA A 288 -12.49 2.95 16.11
CA ALA A 288 -11.51 3.72 15.38
C ALA A 288 -12.07 5.09 14.95
N VAL A 289 -13.29 5.14 14.43
CA VAL A 289 -13.94 6.39 13.98
C VAL A 289 -14.13 7.38 15.15
N VAL A 290 -14.61 6.92 16.31
CA VAL A 290 -14.96 7.82 17.42
C VAL A 290 -13.79 7.99 18.39
N TYR A 291 -13.29 6.90 18.97
CA TYR A 291 -12.29 6.96 20.02
C TYR A 291 -10.94 7.47 19.48
N ILE A 292 -10.48 6.97 18.34
CA ILE A 292 -9.20 7.40 17.77
C ILE A 292 -9.28 8.84 17.24
N ALA A 293 -10.45 9.31 16.77
CA ALA A 293 -10.62 10.73 16.45
C ALA A 293 -10.47 11.62 17.69
N LEU A 294 -11.02 11.22 18.84
CA LEU A 294 -10.84 11.95 20.10
C LEU A 294 -9.36 11.92 20.55
N VAL A 295 -8.68 10.80 20.34
CA VAL A 295 -7.23 10.71 20.60
C VAL A 295 -6.46 11.66 19.69
N ALA A 296 -6.85 11.81 18.43
CA ALA A 296 -6.22 12.76 17.50
C ALA A 296 -6.34 14.21 17.98
N LEU A 297 -7.51 14.61 18.48
CA LEU A 297 -7.77 15.98 18.94
C LEU A 297 -6.87 16.44 20.10
N VAL A 298 -6.41 15.52 20.94
CA VAL A 298 -5.57 15.86 22.11
C VAL A 298 -4.07 15.77 21.81
N GLN A 299 -3.68 15.45 20.57
CA GLN A 299 -2.26 15.37 20.21
C GLN A 299 -1.62 16.77 20.12
N ARG A 300 -0.44 16.90 20.72
CA ARG A 300 0.38 18.13 20.63
C ARG A 300 1.30 18.12 19.40
N ASP A 301 1.68 16.96 18.92
CA ASP A 301 2.50 16.78 17.73
C ASP A 301 1.62 16.66 16.49
N MET A 302 1.85 17.52 15.49
CA MET A 302 1.03 17.59 14.27
C MET A 302 1.14 16.29 13.44
N LYS A 303 2.31 15.63 13.38
CA LYS A 303 2.42 14.34 12.69
C LYS A 303 1.61 13.25 13.39
N LYS A 304 1.57 13.25 14.75
CA LYS A 304 0.71 12.33 15.51
C LYS A 304 -0.75 12.61 15.26
N LEU A 305 -1.17 13.88 15.23
CA LEU A 305 -2.53 14.27 14.92
C LEU A 305 -2.95 13.75 13.56
N ILE A 306 -2.15 13.99 12.50
CA ILE A 306 -2.44 13.51 11.14
C ILE A 306 -2.46 11.97 11.11
N ALA A 307 -1.54 11.29 11.79
CA ALA A 307 -1.49 9.84 11.85
C ALA A 307 -2.75 9.24 12.52
N TYR A 308 -3.17 9.75 13.67
CA TYR A 308 -4.38 9.30 14.34
C TYR A 308 -5.65 9.64 13.56
N SER A 309 -5.71 10.80 12.91
CA SER A 309 -6.83 11.13 12.00
C SER A 309 -6.91 10.14 10.83
N SER A 310 -5.77 9.71 10.30
CA SER A 310 -5.73 8.68 9.24
C SER A 310 -6.30 7.34 9.71
N ILE A 311 -6.01 6.92 10.95
CA ILE A 311 -6.60 5.70 11.54
C ILE A 311 -8.12 5.82 11.63
N SER A 312 -8.63 6.97 12.09
CA SER A 312 -10.08 7.22 12.14
C SER A 312 -10.72 7.19 10.76
N HIS A 313 -10.10 7.82 9.75
CA HIS A 313 -10.59 7.81 8.38
C HIS A 313 -10.57 6.42 7.75
N MET A 314 -9.55 5.60 8.04
CA MET A 314 -9.53 4.21 7.61
C MET A 314 -10.57 3.35 8.34
N GLY A 315 -11.01 3.76 9.53
CA GLY A 315 -12.17 3.18 10.21
C GLY A 315 -13.47 3.30 9.40
N PHE A 316 -13.68 4.42 8.69
CA PHE A 316 -14.80 4.54 7.74
C PHE A 316 -14.68 3.60 6.55
N VAL A 317 -13.44 3.37 6.07
CA VAL A 317 -13.21 2.39 4.99
C VAL A 317 -13.61 1.00 5.43
N THR A 318 -13.09 0.51 6.56
CA THR A 318 -13.43 -0.84 7.05
C THR A 318 -14.90 -0.97 7.43
N LEU A 319 -15.52 0.08 7.98
CA LEU A 319 -16.95 0.13 8.23
C LEU A 319 -17.75 -0.07 6.95
N GLY A 320 -17.44 0.71 5.89
CA GLY A 320 -18.12 0.63 4.61
C GLY A 320 -17.97 -0.73 3.91
N LEU A 321 -16.78 -1.35 4.02
CA LEU A 321 -16.53 -2.68 3.44
C LEU A 321 -17.36 -3.79 4.11
N PHE A 322 -17.59 -3.73 5.42
CA PHE A 322 -18.24 -4.80 6.20
C PHE A 322 -19.73 -4.54 6.51
N ILE A 323 -20.32 -3.46 6.04
CA ILE A 323 -21.79 -3.27 6.05
C ILE A 323 -22.46 -4.14 4.98
N PHE A 324 -21.73 -4.58 3.95
CA PHE A 324 -22.22 -5.38 2.82
C PHE A 324 -23.36 -4.71 2.04
N ASP A 325 -23.35 -3.39 1.99
CA ASP A 325 -24.25 -2.58 1.17
C ASP A 325 -23.48 -1.92 0.03
N THR A 326 -24.10 -1.74 -1.12
CA THR A 326 -23.48 -1.12 -2.31
C THR A 326 -22.96 0.29 -2.01
N GLN A 327 -23.76 1.11 -1.32
CA GLN A 327 -23.34 2.47 -0.96
C GLN A 327 -22.17 2.48 0.03
N GLY A 328 -22.16 1.54 0.98
CA GLY A 328 -21.05 1.36 1.92
C GLY A 328 -19.75 0.99 1.20
N MET A 329 -19.82 0.05 0.25
CA MET A 329 -18.68 -0.40 -0.55
C MET A 329 -18.13 0.73 -1.44
N GLU A 330 -18.99 1.42 -2.17
CA GLU A 330 -18.63 2.57 -3.01
C GLU A 330 -18.03 3.70 -2.16
N GLY A 331 -18.66 4.02 -1.02
CA GLY A 331 -18.16 5.01 -0.08
C GLY A 331 -16.80 4.66 0.48
N ALA A 332 -16.52 3.37 0.78
CA ALA A 332 -15.23 2.91 1.23
C ALA A 332 -14.15 3.11 0.15
N ILE A 333 -14.44 2.78 -1.11
CA ILE A 333 -13.51 2.95 -2.23
C ILE A 333 -13.20 4.44 -2.47
N VAL A 334 -14.24 5.29 -2.50
CA VAL A 334 -14.07 6.75 -2.61
C VAL A 334 -13.24 7.29 -1.45
N GLN A 335 -13.50 6.82 -0.22
CA GLN A 335 -12.72 7.22 0.96
C GLN A 335 -11.26 6.79 0.87
N MET A 336 -10.96 5.62 0.32
CA MET A 336 -9.57 5.18 0.09
C MET A 336 -8.82 6.18 -0.80
N ILE A 337 -9.42 6.59 -1.90
CA ILE A 337 -8.78 7.48 -2.87
C ILE A 337 -8.67 8.90 -2.30
N SER A 338 -9.76 9.47 -1.78
CA SER A 338 -9.79 10.82 -1.23
C SER A 338 -8.86 10.98 -0.03
N HIS A 339 -8.85 10.01 0.89
CA HIS A 339 -7.91 10.00 2.00
C HIS A 339 -6.45 9.91 1.52
N GLY A 340 -6.18 9.24 0.39
CA GLY A 340 -4.85 9.22 -0.22
C GLY A 340 -4.34 10.62 -0.55
N PHE A 341 -5.15 11.42 -1.23
CA PHE A 341 -4.82 12.81 -1.56
C PHE A 341 -4.73 13.70 -0.32
N VAL A 342 -5.72 13.64 0.55
CA VAL A 342 -5.80 14.50 1.75
C VAL A 342 -4.64 14.24 2.70
N SER A 343 -4.34 12.97 3.00
CA SER A 343 -3.25 12.62 3.91
C SER A 343 -1.88 13.00 3.33
N ALA A 344 -1.67 12.81 2.03
CA ALA A 344 -0.45 13.24 1.36
C ALA A 344 -0.26 14.76 1.46
N ALA A 345 -1.30 15.52 1.14
CA ALA A 345 -1.27 16.98 1.22
C ALA A 345 -0.98 17.48 2.64
N LEU A 346 -1.63 16.91 3.67
CA LEU A 346 -1.40 17.30 5.07
C LEU A 346 0.05 17.05 5.52
N PHE A 347 0.65 15.92 5.15
CA PHE A 347 2.05 15.66 5.48
C PHE A 347 3.02 16.57 4.72
N LEU A 348 2.70 16.96 3.48
CA LEU A 348 3.52 17.89 2.69
C LEU A 348 3.45 19.31 3.25
N CYS A 349 2.25 19.84 3.52
CA CYS A 349 2.06 21.18 4.09
C CYS A 349 2.77 21.33 5.44
N ARG A 350 2.71 20.32 6.29
CA ARG A 350 3.42 20.32 7.58
C ARG A 350 4.94 20.41 7.40
N SER A 351 5.48 19.81 6.35
CA SER A 351 6.93 19.87 6.06
C SER A 351 7.41 21.27 5.71
N GLU A 352 6.62 22.04 5.01
CA GLU A 352 6.93 23.43 4.62
C GLU A 352 6.91 24.37 5.82
N GLU A 353 5.97 24.22 6.74
CA GLU A 353 5.84 25.04 7.95
C GLU A 353 7.10 24.93 8.85
N HIS A 354 7.65 23.72 8.99
CA HIS A 354 8.90 23.51 9.74
C HIS A 354 10.12 24.16 9.07
N THR A 355 10.13 24.22 7.73
CA THR A 355 11.23 24.85 6.97
C THR A 355 11.17 26.38 7.11
N SER A 356 9.97 26.96 7.10
CA SER A 356 9.76 28.41 7.28
C SER A 356 10.05 28.88 8.70
N GLU A 357 9.70 28.11 9.76
CA GLU A 357 10.05 28.43 11.13
C GLU A 357 11.58 28.38 11.41
N LEU A 358 12.28 27.42 10.81
CA LEU A 358 13.74 27.33 10.92
C LEU A 358 14.42 28.49 10.18
N GLN A 359 13.90 28.92 9.04
CA GLN A 359 14.39 30.11 8.32
C GLN A 359 14.12 31.40 9.11
N SER A 360 12.94 31.54 9.73
CA SER A 360 12.64 32.74 10.54
C SER A 360 13.52 32.85 11.78
N ARG A 361 13.91 31.73 12.41
CA ARG A 361 14.86 31.71 13.54
C ARG A 361 16.33 31.93 13.14
N ALA A 362 16.69 31.71 11.89
CA ALA A 362 18.02 31.97 11.38
C ALA A 362 18.24 33.46 11.03
N TYR A 363 17.18 34.27 10.98
CA TYR A 363 17.23 35.74 10.75
C TYR A 363 17.01 36.57 12.02
N LEU A 364 16.86 35.94 13.20
CA LEU A 364 16.87 36.60 14.51
C LEU A 364 18.15 36.24 15.27
#